data_e1300f66f3dc9c0aa8337827c50c0f17
#
_entry.id   e1300f66f3dc9c0aa8337827c50c0f17
#
_cell.length_a   1.000
_cell.length_b   1.000
_cell.length_c   1.000
_cell.angle_alpha   90.00
_cell.angle_beta   90.00
_cell.angle_gamma   90.00
#
_symmetry.space_group_name_H-M   'P 1'
#
loop_
_entity.id
_entity.type
_entity.pdbx_description
1 polymer ?
#
loop_
_entity_poly.entity_id
_entity_poly.type
_entity_poly.pdbx_seq_one_letter_code
_entity_poly.pdbx_strand_id
1 'polypeptide(L)'
;MNTTTLEPEMAKSTAPATPINIKNVTVIGAGTMGNGICHVFANHGYNVSMMDISQDAMNKAMSTIAKNMDRQVAKQLMTEEEKEASLGRIALYTEMSEALKDADLVIEAATENIDLKIKIFKLIDEHAPEKCILGTNTSSISITRIASNTRRMGKVIGMHFMNPVPVMKLVEVINGYATDKETTNAVIDLSKAIGKVPCVVNDYPGFISNRILLPMINEAILSLQEGVAGVEEIDTIMKLGMAHPMGPLQLADFIGLDTCYSIMNVLHMGFGNQKYAPATLLANMVQAGFLGVKSGEGFYKHTSGSKELVVSERFSGKQWNG
;
A
#
# COMPACT_ATOMS: atom_id res chain seq x y z
N MET A 1 -13.34 -13.20 59.98
CA MET A 1 -13.84 -13.09 58.59
C MET A 1 -12.61 -13.19 57.70
N ASN A 2 -12.38 -14.35 57.13
CA ASN A 2 -11.25 -14.57 56.21
C ASN A 2 -11.66 -14.13 54.80
N THR A 3 -11.05 -13.10 54.29
CA THR A 3 -11.15 -12.70 52.89
C THR A 3 -10.07 -13.44 52.08
N THR A 4 -10.46 -14.52 51.42
CA THR A 4 -9.64 -15.21 50.47
C THR A 4 -9.61 -14.39 49.17
N THR A 5 -8.51 -13.72 48.89
CA THR A 5 -8.22 -13.07 47.62
C THR A 5 -7.94 -14.15 46.59
N LEU A 6 -8.85 -14.32 45.61
CA LEU A 6 -8.63 -15.09 44.41
C LEU A 6 -7.69 -14.31 43.47
N GLU A 7 -6.43 -14.70 43.39
CA GLU A 7 -5.53 -14.28 42.34
C GLU A 7 -5.97 -14.96 41.02
N PRO A 8 -6.04 -14.25 39.89
CA PRO A 8 -6.34 -14.90 38.63
C PRO A 8 -5.12 -15.72 38.19
N GLU A 9 -5.33 -17.03 38.02
CA GLU A 9 -4.39 -17.93 37.37
C GLU A 9 -4.02 -17.38 35.99
N MET A 10 -2.82 -16.84 35.85
CA MET A 10 -2.22 -16.54 34.56
C MET A 10 -1.98 -17.89 33.86
N ALA A 11 -2.76 -18.15 32.82
CA ALA A 11 -2.55 -19.29 31.95
C ALA A 11 -1.11 -19.28 31.41
N LYS A 12 -0.32 -20.23 31.88
CA LYS A 12 1.03 -20.47 31.41
C LYS A 12 0.97 -21.18 30.06
N SER A 13 1.82 -20.72 29.19
CA SER A 13 2.48 -21.47 28.17
C SER A 13 1.78 -21.74 26.89
N THR A 14 2.30 -21.14 25.95
CA THR A 14 2.42 -21.84 24.67
C THR A 14 3.89 -22.21 24.47
N ALA A 15 4.16 -23.46 24.12
CA ALA A 15 5.42 -23.88 23.51
C ALA A 15 5.75 -22.89 22.36
N PRO A 16 7.03 -22.62 22.06
CA PRO A 16 7.38 -21.75 20.95
C PRO A 16 6.75 -22.34 19.69
N ALA A 17 5.83 -21.57 19.08
CA ALA A 17 5.22 -21.97 17.82
C ALA A 17 6.33 -22.21 16.79
N THR A 18 6.25 -23.32 16.05
CA THR A 18 7.20 -23.62 14.98
C THR A 18 7.18 -22.45 14.00
N PRO A 19 8.34 -21.84 13.66
CA PRO A 19 8.37 -20.72 12.73
C PRO A 19 7.67 -21.08 11.41
N ILE A 20 6.77 -20.24 10.94
CA ILE A 20 6.12 -20.45 9.64
C ILE A 20 7.20 -20.26 8.56
N ASN A 21 7.55 -21.35 7.88
CA ASN A 21 8.55 -21.32 6.82
C ASN A 21 7.88 -20.97 5.49
N ILE A 22 8.04 -19.72 5.03
CA ILE A 22 7.51 -19.23 3.78
C ILE A 22 8.58 -19.39 2.69
N LYS A 23 8.24 -20.06 1.60
CA LYS A 23 9.09 -20.25 0.41
C LYS A 23 8.36 -19.88 -0.89
N ASN A 24 7.07 -20.16 -0.94
CA ASN A 24 6.23 -19.96 -2.11
C ASN A 24 5.25 -18.81 -1.85
N VAL A 25 5.37 -17.75 -2.64
CA VAL A 25 4.56 -16.54 -2.52
C VAL A 25 3.71 -16.38 -3.77
N THR A 26 2.40 -16.31 -3.61
CA THR A 26 1.49 -15.99 -4.70
C THR A 26 1.07 -14.53 -4.62
N VAL A 27 1.24 -13.79 -5.71
CA VAL A 27 0.80 -12.39 -5.84
C VAL A 27 -0.37 -12.32 -6.83
N ILE A 28 -1.51 -11.83 -6.36
CA ILE A 28 -2.73 -11.69 -7.17
C ILE A 28 -2.85 -10.25 -7.64
N GLY A 29 -2.83 -10.06 -8.96
CA GLY A 29 -2.81 -8.76 -9.62
C GLY A 29 -1.42 -8.43 -10.16
N ALA A 30 -1.31 -8.22 -11.49
CA ALA A 30 -0.06 -7.90 -12.19
C ALA A 30 0.13 -6.38 -12.43
N GLY A 31 -0.64 -5.53 -11.72
CA GLY A 31 -0.55 -4.08 -11.79
C GLY A 31 0.76 -3.53 -11.21
N THR A 32 0.82 -2.20 -11.02
CA THR A 32 2.01 -1.49 -10.51
C THR A 32 2.52 -2.05 -9.19
N MET A 33 1.63 -2.34 -8.24
CA MET A 33 2.03 -2.87 -6.94
C MET A 33 2.41 -4.35 -7.04
N GLY A 34 1.59 -5.18 -7.72
CA GLY A 34 1.84 -6.60 -7.84
C GLY A 34 3.16 -6.92 -8.54
N ASN A 35 3.49 -6.25 -9.66
CA ASN A 35 4.79 -6.45 -10.30
C ASN A 35 5.96 -6.09 -9.37
N GLY A 36 5.84 -4.99 -8.62
CA GLY A 36 6.87 -4.58 -7.67
C GLY A 36 7.04 -5.55 -6.49
N ILE A 37 5.95 -6.14 -6.01
CA ILE A 37 5.96 -7.17 -4.96
C ILE A 37 6.62 -8.44 -5.50
N CYS A 38 6.21 -8.94 -6.68
CA CYS A 38 6.86 -10.08 -7.34
C CYS A 38 8.36 -9.87 -7.51
N HIS A 39 8.77 -8.70 -7.98
CA HIS A 39 10.17 -8.31 -8.14
C HIS A 39 10.96 -8.48 -6.83
N VAL A 40 10.46 -7.89 -5.74
CA VAL A 40 11.16 -7.93 -4.46
C VAL A 40 11.29 -9.36 -3.92
N PHE A 41 10.23 -10.15 -3.96
CA PHE A 41 10.28 -11.53 -3.49
C PHE A 41 11.21 -12.41 -4.33
N ALA A 42 11.16 -12.30 -5.67
CA ALA A 42 12.03 -13.04 -6.57
C ALA A 42 13.50 -12.70 -6.35
N ASN A 43 13.85 -11.42 -6.13
CA ASN A 43 15.22 -10.99 -5.83
C ASN A 43 15.75 -11.56 -4.51
N HIS A 44 14.87 -11.89 -3.57
CA HIS A 44 15.26 -12.46 -2.28
C HIS A 44 15.13 -13.99 -2.24
N GLY A 45 15.03 -14.64 -3.40
CA GLY A 45 15.12 -16.10 -3.53
C GLY A 45 13.83 -16.86 -3.30
N TYR A 46 12.68 -16.18 -3.20
CA TYR A 46 11.37 -16.81 -3.07
C TYR A 46 10.84 -17.27 -4.43
N ASN A 47 10.15 -18.42 -4.45
CA ASN A 47 9.36 -18.82 -5.60
C ASN A 47 8.10 -17.94 -5.65
N VAL A 48 7.84 -17.32 -6.81
CA VAL A 48 6.72 -16.37 -6.96
C VAL A 48 5.75 -16.87 -8.02
N SER A 49 4.50 -17.02 -7.66
CA SER A 49 3.39 -17.22 -8.58
C SER A 49 2.70 -15.87 -8.81
N MET A 50 2.88 -15.27 -9.98
CA MET A 50 2.14 -14.08 -10.39
C MET A 50 0.84 -14.50 -11.04
N MET A 51 -0.29 -14.09 -10.49
CA MET A 51 -1.63 -14.41 -10.99
C MET A 51 -2.36 -13.16 -11.43
N ASP A 52 -2.86 -13.15 -12.66
CA ASP A 52 -3.78 -12.14 -13.17
C ASP A 52 -4.71 -12.78 -14.21
N ILE A 53 -5.93 -12.28 -14.34
CA ILE A 53 -6.88 -12.72 -15.38
C ILE A 53 -6.41 -12.36 -16.80
N SER A 54 -5.48 -11.42 -16.92
CA SER A 54 -4.93 -10.92 -18.19
C SER A 54 -3.49 -11.39 -18.37
N GLN A 55 -3.26 -12.27 -19.34
CA GLN A 55 -1.91 -12.67 -19.76
C GLN A 55 -1.08 -11.47 -20.22
N ASP A 56 -1.70 -10.50 -20.90
CA ASP A 56 -1.00 -9.30 -21.37
C ASP A 56 -0.55 -8.41 -20.20
N ALA A 57 -1.36 -8.31 -19.14
CA ALA A 57 -0.96 -7.59 -17.93
C ALA A 57 0.27 -8.25 -17.28
N MET A 58 0.30 -9.57 -17.19
CA MET A 58 1.45 -10.32 -16.65
C MET A 58 2.70 -10.19 -17.55
N ASN A 59 2.55 -10.26 -18.85
CA ASN A 59 3.67 -10.05 -19.80
C ASN A 59 4.27 -8.64 -19.66
N LYS A 60 3.40 -7.62 -19.52
CA LYS A 60 3.82 -6.23 -19.25
C LYS A 60 4.51 -6.09 -17.88
N ALA A 61 4.00 -6.78 -16.86
CA ALA A 61 4.61 -6.82 -15.54
C ALA A 61 6.02 -7.43 -15.60
N MET A 62 6.20 -8.57 -16.26
CA MET A 62 7.50 -9.21 -16.45
C MET A 62 8.48 -8.29 -17.19
N SER A 63 8.04 -7.63 -18.28
CA SER A 63 8.86 -6.65 -18.98
C SER A 63 9.29 -5.49 -18.09
N THR A 64 8.39 -5.02 -17.20
CA THR A 64 8.69 -3.94 -16.24
C THR A 64 9.70 -4.41 -15.19
N ILE A 65 9.54 -5.62 -14.66
CA ILE A 65 10.46 -6.23 -13.69
C ILE A 65 11.85 -6.36 -14.32
N ALA A 66 11.95 -6.95 -15.53
CA ALA A 66 13.21 -7.13 -16.24
C ALA A 66 13.93 -5.78 -16.45
N LYS A 67 13.21 -4.75 -16.96
CA LYS A 67 13.78 -3.39 -17.13
C LYS A 67 14.26 -2.76 -15.83
N ASN A 68 13.58 -3.00 -14.72
CA ASN A 68 14.01 -2.51 -13.42
C ASN A 68 15.27 -3.24 -12.93
N MET A 69 15.38 -4.55 -13.17
CA MET A 69 16.58 -5.33 -12.87
C MET A 69 17.75 -4.92 -13.78
N ASP A 70 17.52 -4.64 -15.08
CA ASP A 70 18.54 -4.08 -15.98
C ASP A 70 19.17 -2.79 -15.41
N ARG A 71 18.33 -1.92 -14.83
CA ARG A 71 18.82 -0.69 -14.16
C ARG A 71 19.63 -0.99 -12.90
N GLN A 72 19.32 -2.07 -12.19
CA GLN A 72 20.07 -2.52 -11.02
C GLN A 72 21.43 -3.10 -11.45
N VAL A 73 21.47 -3.89 -12.50
CA VAL A 73 22.71 -4.40 -13.10
C VAL A 73 23.60 -3.25 -13.57
N ALA A 74 23.03 -2.30 -14.32
CA ALA A 74 23.77 -1.13 -14.79
C ALA A 74 24.36 -0.26 -13.65
N LYS A 75 23.74 -0.32 -12.46
CA LYS A 75 24.23 0.35 -11.23
C LYS A 75 25.09 -0.55 -10.35
N GLN A 76 25.45 -1.75 -10.80
CA GLN A 76 26.23 -2.74 -10.04
C GLN A 76 25.61 -3.12 -8.68
N LEU A 77 24.27 -3.08 -8.58
CA LEU A 77 23.51 -3.50 -7.41
C LEU A 77 23.06 -4.96 -7.51
N MET A 78 23.26 -5.60 -8.66
CA MET A 78 22.86 -6.96 -9.01
C MET A 78 23.75 -7.44 -10.17
N THR A 79 24.07 -8.71 -10.23
CA THR A 79 24.74 -9.31 -11.40
C THR A 79 23.71 -9.77 -12.44
N GLU A 80 24.16 -10.07 -13.66
CA GLU A 80 23.28 -10.61 -14.72
C GLU A 80 22.78 -12.01 -14.35
N GLU A 81 23.61 -12.83 -13.71
CA GLU A 81 23.24 -14.17 -13.22
C GLU A 81 22.16 -14.10 -12.13
N GLU A 82 22.28 -13.14 -11.20
CA GLU A 82 21.26 -12.90 -10.17
C GLU A 82 19.93 -12.45 -10.78
N LYS A 83 19.97 -11.59 -11.81
CA LYS A 83 18.77 -11.17 -12.55
C LYS A 83 18.09 -12.36 -13.24
N GLU A 84 18.85 -13.17 -14.00
CA GLU A 84 18.30 -14.35 -14.67
C GLU A 84 17.68 -15.34 -13.66
N ALA A 85 18.40 -15.60 -12.56
CA ALA A 85 17.90 -16.46 -11.49
C ALA A 85 16.62 -15.91 -10.87
N SER A 86 16.52 -14.57 -10.67
CA SER A 86 15.35 -13.92 -10.09
C SER A 86 14.15 -13.98 -11.04
N LEU A 87 14.33 -13.69 -12.33
CA LEU A 87 13.27 -13.82 -13.32
C LEU A 87 12.79 -15.27 -13.46
N GLY A 88 13.68 -16.24 -13.40
CA GLY A 88 13.36 -17.66 -13.45
C GLY A 88 12.54 -18.18 -12.25
N ARG A 89 12.46 -17.44 -11.15
CA ARG A 89 11.61 -17.76 -9.98
C ARG A 89 10.16 -17.32 -10.13
N ILE A 90 9.81 -16.55 -11.17
CA ILE A 90 8.45 -16.01 -11.36
C ILE A 90 7.71 -16.87 -12.36
N ALA A 91 6.69 -17.58 -11.92
CA ALA A 91 5.74 -18.31 -12.76
C ALA A 91 4.44 -17.51 -12.94
N LEU A 92 3.83 -17.59 -14.12
CA LEU A 92 2.63 -16.84 -14.49
C LEU A 92 1.41 -17.75 -14.57
N TYR A 93 0.29 -17.33 -13.98
CA TYR A 93 -0.94 -18.11 -13.92
C TYR A 93 -2.15 -17.24 -14.24
N THR A 94 -3.07 -17.74 -15.05
CA THR A 94 -4.39 -17.14 -15.26
C THR A 94 -5.47 -17.80 -14.40
N GLU A 95 -5.20 -19.02 -13.91
CA GLU A 95 -6.12 -19.77 -13.05
C GLU A 95 -5.67 -19.71 -11.60
N MET A 96 -6.59 -19.25 -10.72
CA MET A 96 -6.30 -19.01 -9.30
C MET A 96 -5.98 -20.31 -8.56
N SER A 97 -6.70 -21.39 -8.83
CA SER A 97 -6.50 -22.69 -8.18
C SER A 97 -5.10 -23.25 -8.42
N GLU A 98 -4.54 -23.04 -9.62
CA GLU A 98 -3.17 -23.47 -9.94
C GLU A 98 -2.13 -22.59 -9.26
N ALA A 99 -2.33 -21.28 -9.27
CA ALA A 99 -1.43 -20.33 -8.63
C ALA A 99 -1.33 -20.49 -7.10
N LEU A 100 -2.38 -21.00 -6.47
CA LEU A 100 -2.49 -21.12 -5.01
C LEU A 100 -2.07 -22.47 -4.46
N LYS A 101 -1.92 -23.50 -5.29
CA LYS A 101 -1.75 -24.90 -4.89
C LYS A 101 -0.70 -25.14 -3.81
N ASP A 102 0.46 -24.48 -3.93
CA ASP A 102 1.60 -24.67 -3.04
C ASP A 102 1.95 -23.38 -2.26
N ALA A 103 1.03 -22.41 -2.21
CA ALA A 103 1.27 -21.11 -1.58
C ALA A 103 1.46 -21.23 -0.06
N ASP A 104 2.53 -20.66 0.45
CA ASP A 104 2.74 -20.43 1.88
C ASP A 104 2.21 -19.05 2.31
N LEU A 105 2.25 -18.08 1.36
CA LEU A 105 1.73 -16.73 1.50
C LEU A 105 1.06 -16.30 0.21
N VAL A 106 -0.10 -15.71 0.31
CA VAL A 106 -0.75 -14.96 -0.79
C VAL A 106 -0.69 -13.48 -0.46
N ILE A 107 -0.41 -12.63 -1.46
CA ILE A 107 -0.53 -11.17 -1.35
C ILE A 107 -1.46 -10.69 -2.46
N GLU A 108 -2.66 -10.27 -2.08
CA GLU A 108 -3.61 -9.67 -3.00
C GLU A 108 -3.24 -8.21 -3.25
N ALA A 109 -3.08 -7.84 -4.52
CA ALA A 109 -2.72 -6.50 -5.01
C ALA A 109 -3.59 -6.07 -6.22
N ALA A 110 -4.85 -6.53 -6.25
CA ALA A 110 -5.84 -6.15 -7.26
C ALA A 110 -6.43 -4.75 -7.00
N THR A 111 -7.37 -4.35 -7.84
CA THR A 111 -8.06 -3.05 -7.76
C THR A 111 -8.67 -2.80 -6.37
N GLU A 112 -8.59 -1.54 -5.91
CA GLU A 112 -9.08 -1.11 -4.60
C GLU A 112 -10.61 -1.02 -4.59
N ASN A 113 -11.25 -2.20 -4.57
CA ASN A 113 -12.69 -2.39 -4.53
C ASN A 113 -13.03 -3.51 -3.55
N ILE A 114 -13.84 -3.20 -2.53
CA ILE A 114 -14.14 -4.14 -1.43
C ILE A 114 -14.87 -5.39 -1.92
N ASP A 115 -15.83 -5.27 -2.83
CA ASP A 115 -16.61 -6.42 -3.29
C ASP A 115 -15.75 -7.38 -4.12
N LEU A 116 -14.84 -6.82 -4.93
CA LEU A 116 -13.84 -7.60 -5.66
C LEU A 116 -12.89 -8.30 -4.70
N LYS A 117 -12.34 -7.59 -3.71
CA LYS A 117 -11.43 -8.18 -2.72
C LYS A 117 -12.09 -9.30 -1.92
N ILE A 118 -13.35 -9.13 -1.51
CA ILE A 118 -14.10 -10.19 -0.82
C ILE A 118 -14.26 -11.44 -1.73
N LYS A 119 -14.57 -11.26 -3.02
CA LYS A 119 -14.64 -12.38 -3.97
C LYS A 119 -13.30 -13.09 -4.11
N ILE A 120 -12.21 -12.33 -4.26
CA ILE A 120 -10.85 -12.87 -4.35
C ILE A 120 -10.50 -13.64 -3.07
N PHE A 121 -10.75 -13.06 -1.89
CA PHE A 121 -10.41 -13.71 -0.61
C PHE A 121 -11.23 -14.99 -0.34
N LYS A 122 -12.46 -15.08 -0.81
CA LYS A 122 -13.24 -16.34 -0.77
C LYS A 122 -12.57 -17.42 -1.61
N LEU A 123 -12.12 -17.08 -2.83
CA LEU A 123 -11.42 -18.03 -3.70
C LEU A 123 -10.04 -18.42 -3.12
N ILE A 124 -9.31 -17.46 -2.55
CA ILE A 124 -8.04 -17.77 -1.86
C ILE A 124 -8.30 -18.72 -0.70
N ASP A 125 -9.32 -18.47 0.12
CA ASP A 125 -9.66 -19.31 1.28
C ASP A 125 -10.11 -20.72 0.89
N GLU A 126 -10.68 -20.88 -0.32
CA GLU A 126 -11.09 -22.16 -0.86
C GLU A 126 -9.92 -22.97 -1.41
N HIS A 127 -8.98 -22.34 -2.11
CA HIS A 127 -7.96 -23.04 -2.91
C HIS A 127 -6.57 -23.06 -2.27
N ALA A 128 -6.23 -22.09 -1.42
CA ALA A 128 -4.92 -22.05 -0.78
C ALA A 128 -4.79 -23.09 0.34
N PRO A 129 -3.59 -23.67 0.56
CA PRO A 129 -3.33 -24.58 1.68
C PRO A 129 -3.80 -23.99 3.01
N GLU A 130 -4.26 -24.84 3.93
CA GLU A 130 -4.82 -24.41 5.22
C GLU A 130 -3.83 -23.56 6.06
N LYS A 131 -2.54 -23.87 5.98
CA LYS A 131 -1.45 -23.15 6.67
C LYS A 131 -1.12 -21.79 6.04
N CYS A 132 -1.60 -21.51 4.81
CA CYS A 132 -1.26 -20.32 4.04
C CYS A 132 -1.71 -19.03 4.74
N ILE A 133 -0.81 -18.04 4.79
CA ILE A 133 -1.12 -16.68 5.23
C ILE A 133 -1.78 -15.92 4.08
N LEU A 134 -2.84 -15.18 4.37
CA LEU A 134 -3.63 -14.43 3.39
C LEU A 134 -3.38 -12.93 3.57
N GLY A 135 -2.46 -12.39 2.80
CA GLY A 135 -2.09 -10.96 2.80
C GLY A 135 -2.90 -10.13 1.80
N THR A 136 -3.10 -8.86 2.11
CA THR A 136 -3.62 -7.87 1.16
C THR A 136 -2.77 -6.61 1.17
N ASN A 137 -2.53 -6.05 -0.02
CA ASN A 137 -1.81 -4.78 -0.19
C ASN A 137 -2.77 -3.58 -0.25
N THR A 138 -3.98 -3.71 0.27
CA THR A 138 -4.92 -2.59 0.32
C THR A 138 -4.33 -1.40 1.07
N SER A 139 -4.65 -0.18 0.63
CA SER A 139 -4.24 1.07 1.26
C SER A 139 -5.28 1.63 2.23
N SER A 140 -6.53 1.12 2.19
CA SER A 140 -7.64 1.78 2.90
C SER A 140 -8.77 0.85 3.34
N ILE A 141 -8.88 -0.35 2.75
CA ILE A 141 -9.95 -1.28 3.05
C ILE A 141 -9.66 -2.05 4.35
N SER A 142 -10.63 -2.14 5.24
CA SER A 142 -10.50 -2.85 6.52
C SER A 142 -10.09 -4.31 6.34
N ILE A 143 -9.00 -4.69 6.97
CA ILE A 143 -8.49 -6.06 7.03
C ILE A 143 -9.51 -6.97 7.73
N THR A 144 -10.12 -6.49 8.81
CA THR A 144 -11.16 -7.18 9.56
C THR A 144 -12.38 -7.50 8.68
N ARG A 145 -12.79 -6.55 7.83
CA ARG A 145 -13.90 -6.74 6.89
C ARG A 145 -13.57 -7.78 5.82
N ILE A 146 -12.34 -7.81 5.33
CA ILE A 146 -11.88 -8.85 4.39
C ILE A 146 -11.85 -10.20 5.11
N ALA A 147 -11.23 -10.27 6.28
CA ALA A 147 -11.05 -11.49 7.07
C ALA A 147 -12.38 -12.15 7.43
N SER A 148 -13.41 -11.38 7.76
CA SER A 148 -14.75 -11.90 8.12
C SER A 148 -15.44 -12.70 7.01
N ASN A 149 -14.90 -12.66 5.79
CA ASN A 149 -15.38 -13.43 4.65
C ASN A 149 -14.55 -14.69 4.37
N THR A 150 -13.65 -15.06 5.28
CA THR A 150 -12.81 -16.27 5.21
C THR A 150 -13.06 -17.17 6.41
N ARG A 151 -12.71 -18.45 6.31
CA ARG A 151 -12.82 -19.43 7.41
C ARG A 151 -11.62 -19.37 8.37
N ARG A 152 -10.58 -18.62 8.01
CA ARG A 152 -9.29 -18.51 8.74
C ARG A 152 -8.91 -17.06 9.03
N MET A 153 -9.80 -16.32 9.70
CA MET A 153 -9.60 -14.90 10.02
C MET A 153 -8.25 -14.58 10.68
N GLY A 154 -7.74 -15.51 11.51
CA GLY A 154 -6.44 -15.38 12.17
C GLY A 154 -5.24 -15.38 11.21
N LYS A 155 -5.41 -15.90 9.99
CA LYS A 155 -4.38 -15.93 8.94
C LYS A 155 -4.45 -14.74 7.99
N VAL A 156 -5.44 -13.84 8.15
CA VAL A 156 -5.59 -12.66 7.28
C VAL A 156 -4.87 -11.47 7.88
N ILE A 157 -4.06 -10.78 7.05
CA ILE A 157 -3.22 -9.67 7.48
C ILE A 157 -3.04 -8.65 6.35
N GLY A 158 -2.90 -7.36 6.69
CA GLY A 158 -2.49 -6.34 5.74
C GLY A 158 -0.97 -6.32 5.57
N MET A 159 -0.50 -6.25 4.33
CA MET A 159 0.90 -6.03 3.95
C MET A 159 0.94 -4.85 2.98
N HIS A 160 0.87 -3.64 3.51
CA HIS A 160 0.81 -2.42 2.71
C HIS A 160 2.22 -1.97 2.32
N PHE A 161 2.61 -2.31 1.10
CA PHE A 161 3.87 -1.88 0.48
C PHE A 161 3.73 -0.45 -0.06
N MET A 162 4.85 0.28 -0.08
CA MET A 162 4.91 1.63 -0.62
C MET A 162 5.44 1.64 -2.06
N ASN A 163 4.87 2.48 -2.92
CA ASN A 163 5.29 2.62 -4.31
C ASN A 163 6.48 3.61 -4.45
N PRO A 164 7.55 3.28 -5.19
CA PRO A 164 7.87 2.04 -5.90
C PRO A 164 8.35 0.92 -4.95
N VAL A 165 7.74 -0.27 -5.02
CA VAL A 165 8.01 -1.37 -4.07
C VAL A 165 9.48 -1.76 -3.98
N PRO A 166 10.27 -1.86 -5.09
CA PRO A 166 11.69 -2.21 -4.99
C PRO A 166 12.54 -1.17 -4.27
N VAL A 167 12.10 0.09 -4.18
CA VAL A 167 12.85 1.22 -3.64
C VAL A 167 12.47 1.54 -2.20
N MET A 168 11.16 1.55 -1.94
CA MET A 168 10.62 1.95 -0.64
C MET A 168 10.82 0.86 0.39
N LYS A 169 11.38 1.23 1.54
CA LYS A 169 11.74 0.26 2.59
C LYS A 169 10.57 -0.14 3.49
N LEU A 170 9.57 0.74 3.66
CA LEU A 170 8.47 0.52 4.58
C LEU A 170 7.50 -0.56 4.09
N VAL A 171 7.07 -1.42 5.01
CA VAL A 171 5.84 -2.22 4.91
C VAL A 171 5.02 -1.95 6.17
N GLU A 172 3.82 -1.39 6.04
CA GLU A 172 2.86 -1.41 7.14
C GLU A 172 2.28 -2.82 7.25
N VAL A 173 2.45 -3.43 8.41
CA VAL A 173 1.89 -4.75 8.75
C VAL A 173 0.62 -4.50 9.56
N ILE A 174 -0.54 -4.69 8.96
CA ILE A 174 -1.81 -4.28 9.56
C ILE A 174 -2.53 -5.49 10.14
N ASN A 175 -2.69 -5.50 11.45
CA ASN A 175 -3.48 -6.53 12.14
C ASN A 175 -4.96 -6.20 12.05
N GLY A 176 -5.75 -7.10 11.43
CA GLY A 176 -7.19 -7.13 11.61
C GLY A 176 -7.55 -7.54 13.05
N TYR A 177 -8.81 -7.38 13.41
CA TYR A 177 -9.30 -7.66 14.77
C TYR A 177 -9.02 -9.10 15.24
N ALA A 178 -9.03 -10.06 14.32
CA ALA A 178 -8.81 -11.47 14.62
C ALA A 178 -7.45 -12.01 14.15
N THR A 179 -6.54 -11.17 13.63
CA THR A 179 -5.23 -11.63 13.15
C THR A 179 -4.41 -12.24 14.28
N ASP A 180 -3.93 -13.47 14.08
CA ASP A 180 -3.12 -14.19 15.07
C ASP A 180 -1.73 -13.57 15.23
N LYS A 181 -1.19 -13.63 16.44
CA LYS A 181 0.16 -13.15 16.74
C LYS A 181 1.24 -13.90 15.95
N GLU A 182 1.05 -15.18 15.70
CA GLU A 182 1.95 -16.01 14.89
C GLU A 182 1.98 -15.53 13.43
N THR A 183 0.82 -15.20 12.86
CA THR A 183 0.71 -14.62 11.53
C THR A 183 1.45 -13.28 11.46
N THR A 184 1.26 -12.42 12.44
CA THR A 184 1.94 -11.12 12.53
C THR A 184 3.45 -11.29 12.60
N ASN A 185 3.94 -12.18 13.47
CA ASN A 185 5.37 -12.43 13.63
C ASN A 185 6.00 -12.99 12.36
N ALA A 186 5.34 -13.96 11.70
CA ALA A 186 5.82 -14.52 10.43
C ALA A 186 5.96 -13.44 9.35
N VAL A 187 5.00 -12.51 9.25
CA VAL A 187 5.03 -11.42 8.26
C VAL A 187 6.09 -10.37 8.63
N ILE A 188 6.33 -10.10 9.91
CA ILE A 188 7.44 -9.24 10.37
C ILE A 188 8.78 -9.82 9.93
N ASP A 189 9.02 -11.10 10.22
CA ASP A 189 10.29 -11.76 9.92
C ASP A 189 10.50 -11.86 8.40
N LEU A 190 9.45 -12.19 7.65
CA LEU A 190 9.47 -12.19 6.20
C LEU A 190 9.79 -10.82 5.62
N SER A 191 9.15 -9.77 6.14
CA SER A 191 9.41 -8.39 5.68
C SER A 191 10.87 -7.99 5.88
N LYS A 192 11.46 -8.35 7.02
CA LYS A 192 12.91 -8.13 7.26
C LYS A 192 13.77 -8.95 6.31
N ALA A 193 13.41 -10.22 6.05
CA ALA A 193 14.14 -11.11 5.15
C ALA A 193 14.19 -10.58 3.70
N ILE A 194 13.18 -9.83 3.26
CA ILE A 194 13.15 -9.16 1.95
C ILE A 194 13.68 -7.71 1.99
N GLY A 195 14.47 -7.36 3.01
CA GLY A 195 15.12 -6.06 3.13
C GLY A 195 14.17 -4.89 3.43
N LYS A 196 12.96 -5.17 3.93
CA LYS A 196 11.99 -4.16 4.34
C LYS A 196 12.04 -3.88 5.83
N VAL A 197 11.46 -2.73 6.22
CA VAL A 197 11.26 -2.32 7.61
C VAL A 197 9.77 -2.48 7.92
N PRO A 198 9.35 -3.54 8.62
CA PRO A 198 7.95 -3.72 9.00
C PRO A 198 7.58 -2.79 10.15
N CYS A 199 6.45 -2.09 10.00
CA CYS A 199 5.82 -1.33 11.07
C CYS A 199 4.44 -1.92 11.35
N VAL A 200 4.26 -2.48 12.55
CA VAL A 200 2.99 -3.10 12.95
C VAL A 200 2.00 -2.02 13.37
N VAL A 201 0.80 -2.09 12.80
CA VAL A 201 -0.30 -1.18 13.08
C VAL A 201 -1.61 -1.97 13.19
N ASN A 202 -2.65 -1.35 13.75
CA ASN A 202 -3.97 -1.94 13.82
C ASN A 202 -4.86 -1.46 12.68
N ASP A 203 -5.87 -2.27 12.36
CA ASP A 203 -6.88 -2.01 11.33
C ASP A 203 -7.81 -0.86 11.74
N TYR A 204 -7.41 0.35 11.36
CA TYR A 204 -8.22 1.57 11.47
C TYR A 204 -8.29 2.26 10.11
N PRO A 205 -9.32 3.08 9.83
CA PRO A 205 -9.42 3.80 8.56
C PRO A 205 -8.15 4.56 8.21
N GLY A 206 -7.58 4.25 7.03
CA GLY A 206 -6.34 4.86 6.53
C GLY A 206 -5.05 4.39 7.21
N PHE A 207 -5.12 3.38 8.10
CA PHE A 207 -3.98 2.85 8.89
C PHE A 207 -3.22 3.99 9.58
N ILE A 208 -1.90 4.06 9.50
CA ILE A 208 -1.14 5.21 10.05
C ILE A 208 -0.71 6.17 8.96
N SER A 209 -0.18 5.67 7.83
CA SER A 209 0.36 6.53 6.78
C SER A 209 -0.70 7.48 6.24
N ASN A 210 -1.84 6.98 5.78
CA ASN A 210 -2.90 7.80 5.22
C ASN A 210 -3.62 8.64 6.28
N ARG A 211 -3.79 8.11 7.49
CA ARG A 211 -4.45 8.81 8.59
C ARG A 211 -3.72 10.09 9.03
N ILE A 212 -2.40 10.13 8.84
CA ILE A 212 -1.60 11.32 9.17
C ILE A 212 -1.38 12.18 7.92
N LEU A 213 -0.95 11.56 6.82
CA LEU A 213 -0.57 12.26 5.61
C LEU A 213 -1.73 13.01 4.97
N LEU A 214 -2.89 12.35 4.79
CA LEU A 214 -3.97 12.95 4.02
C LEU A 214 -4.65 14.12 4.74
N PRO A 215 -4.89 14.10 6.06
CA PRO A 215 -5.32 15.29 6.78
C PRO A 215 -4.33 16.45 6.71
N MET A 216 -3.01 16.19 6.72
CA MET A 216 -1.99 17.22 6.53
C MET A 216 -2.07 17.85 5.13
N ILE A 217 -2.23 17.04 4.08
CA ILE A 217 -2.45 17.52 2.72
C ILE A 217 -3.77 18.31 2.63
N ASN A 218 -4.84 17.78 3.21
CA ASN A 218 -6.14 18.43 3.21
C ASN A 218 -6.12 19.77 3.92
N GLU A 219 -5.37 19.89 5.03
CA GLU A 219 -5.17 21.16 5.76
C GLU A 219 -4.41 22.19 4.91
N ALA A 220 -3.40 21.75 4.14
CA ALA A 220 -2.71 22.61 3.18
C ALA A 220 -3.65 23.11 2.07
N ILE A 221 -4.57 22.25 1.60
CA ILE A 221 -5.59 22.64 0.60
C ILE A 221 -6.62 23.59 1.19
N LEU A 222 -7.04 23.36 2.45
CA LEU A 222 -7.94 24.28 3.16
C LEU A 222 -7.27 25.65 3.37
N SER A 223 -6.00 25.69 3.77
CA SER A 223 -5.25 26.94 3.92
C SER A 223 -5.14 27.71 2.60
N LEU A 224 -4.96 27.02 1.49
CA LEU A 224 -5.01 27.63 0.16
C LEU A 224 -6.41 28.15 -0.15
N GLN A 225 -7.45 27.35 0.09
CA GLN A 225 -8.86 27.71 -0.16
C GLN A 225 -9.30 28.93 0.65
N GLU A 226 -8.81 29.05 1.88
CA GLU A 226 -9.13 30.16 2.81
C GLU A 226 -8.26 31.41 2.56
N GLY A 227 -7.33 31.35 1.62
CA GLY A 227 -6.46 32.48 1.27
C GLY A 227 -5.39 32.80 2.30
N VAL A 228 -5.01 31.82 3.16
CA VAL A 228 -3.94 32.01 4.14
C VAL A 228 -2.59 32.23 3.47
N ALA A 229 -2.31 31.45 2.41
CA ALA A 229 -1.10 31.58 1.57
C ALA A 229 -1.33 30.98 0.19
N GLY A 230 -0.47 31.31 -0.77
CA GLY A 230 -0.45 30.72 -2.11
C GLY A 230 0.18 29.32 -2.13
N VAL A 231 0.11 28.70 -3.31
CA VAL A 231 0.63 27.32 -3.53
C VAL A 231 2.12 27.23 -3.25
N GLU A 232 2.90 28.20 -3.76
CA GLU A 232 4.35 28.21 -3.62
C GLU A 232 4.78 28.44 -2.17
N GLU A 233 4.10 29.35 -1.47
CA GLU A 233 4.41 29.68 -0.07
C GLU A 233 4.13 28.51 0.84
N ILE A 234 2.97 27.83 0.70
CA ILE A 234 2.63 26.65 1.49
C ILE A 234 3.69 25.57 1.33
N ASP A 235 4.02 25.21 0.08
CA ASP A 235 4.98 24.16 -0.20
C ASP A 235 6.40 24.54 0.22
N THR A 236 6.81 25.79 0.06
CA THR A 236 8.12 26.29 0.46
C THR A 236 8.28 26.25 1.98
N ILE A 237 7.26 26.71 2.73
CA ILE A 237 7.29 26.67 4.20
C ILE A 237 7.45 25.25 4.70
N MET A 238 6.70 24.31 4.14
CA MET A 238 6.76 22.90 4.56
C MET A 238 8.10 22.25 4.20
N LYS A 239 8.66 22.57 3.04
CA LYS A 239 10.00 22.06 2.62
C LYS A 239 11.12 22.64 3.48
N LEU A 240 11.19 23.96 3.60
CA LEU A 240 12.34 24.62 4.22
C LEU A 240 12.19 24.79 5.73
N GLY A 241 10.98 25.01 6.22
CA GLY A 241 10.70 25.18 7.64
C GLY A 241 10.48 23.86 8.39
N MET A 242 9.86 22.88 7.76
CA MET A 242 9.49 21.59 8.38
C MET A 242 10.30 20.40 7.85
N ALA A 243 11.32 20.65 7.02
CA ALA A 243 12.23 19.66 6.44
C ALA A 243 11.51 18.55 5.63
N HIS A 244 10.38 18.85 5.01
CA HIS A 244 9.72 17.91 4.12
C HIS A 244 10.47 17.80 2.79
N PRO A 245 10.67 16.61 2.25
CA PRO A 245 11.35 16.43 0.96
C PRO A 245 10.54 17.00 -0.21
N MET A 246 9.23 17.13 -0.04
CA MET A 246 8.26 17.65 -1.00
C MET A 246 7.17 18.42 -0.24
N GLY A 247 6.71 19.54 -0.79
CA GLY A 247 5.60 20.27 -0.20
C GLY A 247 4.28 19.49 -0.31
N PRO A 248 3.29 19.76 0.56
CA PRO A 248 2.05 18.97 0.61
C PRO A 248 1.21 19.09 -0.66
N LEU A 249 1.17 20.23 -1.33
CA LEU A 249 0.39 20.43 -2.56
C LEU A 249 1.07 19.76 -3.76
N GLN A 250 2.41 19.85 -3.85
CA GLN A 250 3.20 19.10 -4.82
C GLN A 250 3.05 17.58 -4.60
N LEU A 251 3.04 17.11 -3.35
CA LEU A 251 2.84 15.71 -3.02
C LEU A 251 1.42 15.24 -3.37
N ALA A 252 0.41 16.06 -3.16
CA ALA A 252 -0.97 15.78 -3.57
C ALA A 252 -1.07 15.57 -5.08
N ASP A 253 -0.44 16.44 -5.89
CA ASP A 253 -0.37 16.29 -7.34
C ASP A 253 0.33 14.99 -7.77
N PHE A 254 1.41 14.63 -7.05
CA PHE A 254 2.16 13.40 -7.32
C PHE A 254 1.37 12.13 -6.98
N ILE A 255 0.65 12.11 -5.85
CA ILE A 255 -0.26 11.01 -5.45
C ILE A 255 -1.43 10.92 -6.44
N GLY A 256 -1.93 12.05 -6.87
CA GLY A 256 -3.14 12.24 -7.64
C GLY A 256 -4.31 12.72 -6.76
N LEU A 257 -4.92 13.82 -7.15
CA LEU A 257 -5.94 14.48 -6.34
C LEU A 257 -7.20 13.63 -6.16
N ASP A 258 -7.58 12.82 -7.16
CA ASP A 258 -8.66 11.84 -7.06
C ASP A 258 -8.36 10.75 -6.01
N THR A 259 -7.11 10.32 -5.93
CA THR A 259 -6.66 9.38 -4.89
C THR A 259 -6.72 10.03 -3.51
N CYS A 260 -6.22 11.26 -3.38
CA CYS A 260 -6.31 12.03 -2.13
C CYS A 260 -7.77 12.21 -1.68
N TYR A 261 -8.65 12.60 -2.60
CA TYR A 261 -10.08 12.76 -2.35
C TYR A 261 -10.74 11.45 -1.90
N SER A 262 -10.43 10.34 -2.59
CA SER A 262 -10.96 9.02 -2.24
C SER A 262 -10.55 8.59 -0.83
N ILE A 263 -9.27 8.77 -0.46
CA ILE A 263 -8.77 8.40 0.87
C ILE A 263 -9.37 9.30 1.95
N MET A 264 -9.51 10.60 1.72
CA MET A 264 -10.18 11.50 2.66
C MET A 264 -11.64 11.08 2.91
N ASN A 265 -12.37 10.65 1.88
CA ASN A 265 -13.71 10.09 2.04
C ASN A 265 -13.72 8.80 2.87
N VAL A 266 -12.73 7.90 2.65
CA VAL A 266 -12.59 6.69 3.50
C VAL A 266 -12.37 7.06 4.97
N LEU A 267 -11.52 8.05 5.25
CA LEU A 267 -11.28 8.54 6.60
C LEU A 267 -12.55 9.18 7.20
N HIS A 268 -13.21 10.05 6.44
CA HIS A 268 -14.43 10.75 6.88
C HIS A 268 -15.56 9.77 7.19
N MET A 269 -15.84 8.85 6.29
CA MET A 269 -16.89 7.84 6.49
C MET A 269 -16.53 6.85 7.59
N GLY A 270 -15.27 6.42 7.65
CA GLY A 270 -14.82 5.43 8.62
C GLY A 270 -14.78 5.93 10.07
N PHE A 271 -14.50 7.21 10.28
CA PHE A 271 -14.50 7.83 11.62
C PHE A 271 -15.79 8.58 11.96
N GLY A 272 -16.64 8.89 10.97
CA GLY A 272 -17.84 9.71 11.19
C GLY A 272 -17.52 11.09 11.75
N ASN A 273 -16.36 11.67 11.41
CA ASN A 273 -15.86 12.90 12.00
C ASN A 273 -15.50 13.93 10.92
N GLN A 274 -16.08 15.14 11.05
CA GLN A 274 -15.88 16.25 10.11
C GLN A 274 -14.41 16.68 9.96
N LYS A 275 -13.56 16.41 10.93
CA LYS A 275 -12.11 16.62 10.81
C LYS A 275 -11.49 15.98 9.55
N TYR A 276 -12.09 14.91 9.06
CA TYR A 276 -11.61 14.17 7.91
C TYR A 276 -12.41 14.47 6.62
N ALA A 277 -13.33 15.43 6.65
CA ALA A 277 -14.05 15.83 5.46
C ALA A 277 -13.06 16.41 4.42
N PRO A 278 -13.12 15.99 3.15
CA PRO A 278 -12.28 16.57 2.10
C PRO A 278 -12.60 18.05 1.89
N ALA A 279 -11.56 18.85 1.64
CA ALA A 279 -11.70 20.26 1.26
C ALA A 279 -12.57 20.41 0.00
N THR A 280 -13.43 21.41 -0.02
CA THR A 280 -14.29 21.68 -1.18
C THR A 280 -13.47 21.96 -2.45
N LEU A 281 -12.34 22.65 -2.31
CA LEU A 281 -11.41 22.89 -3.42
C LEU A 281 -10.90 21.58 -4.01
N LEU A 282 -10.50 20.61 -3.17
CA LEU A 282 -10.06 19.29 -3.63
C LEU A 282 -11.17 18.57 -4.41
N ALA A 283 -12.39 18.58 -3.88
CA ALA A 283 -13.54 17.96 -4.55
C ALA A 283 -13.81 18.60 -5.92
N ASN A 284 -13.77 19.94 -6.00
CA ASN A 284 -14.00 20.69 -7.23
C ASN A 284 -12.91 20.44 -8.28
N MET A 285 -11.63 20.38 -7.86
CA MET A 285 -10.52 20.08 -8.76
C MET A 285 -10.66 18.67 -9.35
N VAL A 286 -11.00 17.69 -8.54
CA VAL A 286 -11.22 16.31 -9.01
C VAL A 286 -12.38 16.24 -9.99
N GLN A 287 -13.52 16.87 -9.68
CA GLN A 287 -14.69 16.92 -10.60
C GLN A 287 -14.37 17.62 -11.92
N ALA A 288 -13.50 18.62 -11.90
CA ALA A 288 -13.07 19.35 -13.09
C ALA A 288 -11.96 18.62 -13.88
N GLY A 289 -11.46 17.44 -13.40
CA GLY A 289 -10.44 16.66 -14.08
C GLY A 289 -9.00 17.12 -13.85
N PHE A 290 -8.76 18.03 -12.90
CA PHE A 290 -7.42 18.45 -12.48
C PHE A 290 -6.90 17.46 -11.44
N LEU A 291 -6.17 16.43 -11.89
CA LEU A 291 -5.79 15.29 -11.06
C LEU A 291 -4.30 15.27 -10.70
N GLY A 292 -3.57 16.36 -10.98
CA GLY A 292 -2.13 16.46 -10.76
C GLY A 292 -1.32 15.86 -11.92
N VAL A 293 -0.21 15.17 -11.61
CA VAL A 293 0.73 14.62 -12.60
C VAL A 293 0.03 13.76 -13.65
N LYS A 294 -0.96 12.96 -13.29
CA LYS A 294 -1.63 12.03 -14.21
C LYS A 294 -2.50 12.73 -15.26
N SER A 295 -2.97 13.95 -15.01
CA SER A 295 -3.72 14.77 -15.97
C SER A 295 -2.89 15.90 -16.58
N GLY A 296 -1.64 16.08 -16.14
CA GLY A 296 -0.75 17.16 -16.57
C GLY A 296 -0.95 18.47 -15.81
N GLU A 297 -1.99 18.60 -14.98
CA GLU A 297 -2.25 19.79 -14.17
C GLU A 297 -2.99 19.44 -12.88
N GLY A 298 -2.58 20.09 -11.79
CA GLY A 298 -3.19 20.10 -10.47
C GLY A 298 -2.97 21.47 -9.83
N PHE A 299 -2.30 21.50 -8.66
CA PHE A 299 -1.78 22.75 -8.08
C PHE A 299 -0.63 23.32 -8.90
N TYR A 300 0.09 22.43 -9.56
CA TYR A 300 1.16 22.75 -10.50
C TYR A 300 0.82 22.25 -11.91
N LYS A 301 1.48 22.86 -12.91
CA LYS A 301 1.54 22.31 -14.27
C LYS A 301 2.67 21.27 -14.34
N HIS A 302 2.38 20.14 -14.95
CA HIS A 302 3.30 19.02 -15.08
C HIS A 302 3.59 18.73 -16.56
N THR A 303 4.78 19.13 -17.00
CA THR A 303 5.24 18.84 -18.37
C THR A 303 6.11 17.57 -18.35
N SER A 304 5.82 16.61 -19.22
CA SER A 304 6.59 15.37 -19.30
C SER A 304 8.08 15.65 -19.54
N GLY A 305 8.94 15.07 -18.68
CA GLY A 305 10.39 15.26 -18.72
C GLY A 305 10.92 16.53 -18.05
N SER A 306 10.07 17.49 -17.65
CA SER A 306 10.48 18.65 -16.86
C SER A 306 10.44 18.33 -15.36
N LYS A 307 11.42 18.89 -14.63
CA LYS A 307 11.43 18.92 -13.16
C LYS A 307 11.02 20.29 -12.61
N GLU A 308 10.75 21.25 -13.47
CA GLU A 308 10.35 22.60 -13.09
C GLU A 308 8.95 22.57 -12.52
N LEU A 309 8.76 23.20 -11.36
CA LEU A 309 7.48 23.37 -10.71
C LEU A 309 6.90 24.73 -11.11
N VAL A 310 5.93 24.72 -11.98
CA VAL A 310 5.21 25.93 -12.41
C VAL A 310 3.82 25.89 -11.77
N VAL A 311 3.52 26.86 -10.91
CA VAL A 311 2.19 26.97 -10.30
C VAL A 311 1.12 27.09 -11.40
N SER A 312 0.02 26.36 -11.26
CA SER A 312 -1.09 26.45 -12.19
C SER A 312 -1.63 27.89 -12.24
N GLU A 313 -1.94 28.37 -13.44
CA GLU A 313 -2.49 29.72 -13.64
C GLU A 313 -3.77 29.98 -12.83
N ARG A 314 -4.47 28.93 -12.43
CA ARG A 314 -5.65 28.99 -11.56
C ARG A 314 -5.34 29.60 -10.21
N PHE A 315 -4.10 29.45 -9.75
CA PHE A 315 -3.62 29.89 -8.43
C PHE A 315 -2.56 31.01 -8.56
N SER A 316 -2.10 31.34 -9.79
CA SER A 316 -1.17 32.42 -10.02
C SER A 316 -1.90 33.77 -10.07
N GLY A 317 -1.47 34.73 -9.24
CA GLY A 317 -1.93 36.14 -9.32
C GLY A 317 -3.31 36.46 -8.72
N LYS A 318 -3.93 35.52 -8.03
CA LYS A 318 -5.13 35.80 -7.22
C LYS A 318 -4.77 35.62 -5.73
N GLN A 319 -4.81 36.71 -4.95
CA GLN A 319 -5.27 36.58 -3.58
C GLN A 319 -6.67 35.94 -3.70
N TRP A 320 -6.81 34.69 -3.27
CA TRP A 320 -8.11 34.06 -3.12
C TRP A 320 -8.89 34.86 -2.06
N ASN A 321 -9.59 35.91 -2.48
CA ASN A 321 -10.66 36.46 -1.69
C ASN A 321 -11.83 35.51 -1.87
N GLY A 322 -12.05 34.64 -0.88
CA GLY A 322 -13.12 33.66 -0.82
C GLY A 322 -14.51 34.27 -0.88
#